data_59de8d21adbef12b7d0640b8c75312fe
#
_entry.id   59de8d21adbef12b7d0640b8c75312fe
#
_cell.length_a   1.000
_cell.length_b   1.000
_cell.length_c   1.000
_cell.angle_alpha   90.00
_cell.angle_beta   90.00
_cell.angle_gamma   90.00
#
_symmetry.space_group_name_H-M   'P 1'
#
loop_
_entity.id
_entity.type
_entity.pdbx_description
1 polymer ?
#
loop_
_entity_poly.entity_id
_entity_poly.type
_entity_poly.pdbx_seq_one_letter_code
_entity_poly.pdbx_strand_id
1 'polypeptide(L)'
;MKTCTHLTRAVRGLARHAFAGAALLALAGAAWAQTPPPAAPAAAAPAAPPSWQQGRSGEQATSTLHPFAPHFTGRPSSELPLDKLKLPPGFKIEVWVEGVPEARSLALGDKGTVFVSNRNLADVYAIVDRGGKREVKKVLAGLKAPNGIAFSKGTLFVAERHRITRYDGIEDRLDNPPEAKVVIDNLDPTSQPGHFWKFLALGPDGKLYFNVGAPGNIVLPNYMQAAIHRVDPKTGVLETVALGVRNSVGFDWHPKTRQLWFTNHARDWISDDMPNDTLHRVSHKNMNYGYPFCHQGDFLDPEFGKGRSCKEFDAPALKLGPHIAPLGMRFYTGKMFPAEYANNIFIAMHGSWNRSTKQGYNVMRVVVDEKGGTKMTPFLTGFLTDEKADPPMWGRPVDVLLMRDGAMLVSDDYNGIIYRISYKK
;
A
#
# COMPACT_ATOMS: atom_id res chain seq x y z
N MET A 1 -38.82 22.25 -49.22
CA MET A 1 -40.25 21.99 -49.38
C MET A 1 -40.82 21.68 -47.99
N LYS A 2 -41.62 22.62 -47.55
CA LYS A 2 -42.84 22.56 -46.72
C LYS A 2 -42.60 22.02 -45.30
N THR A 3 -42.51 22.89 -44.29
CA THR A 3 -43.60 23.69 -43.63
C THR A 3 -44.67 22.81 -42.99
N CYS A 4 -45.19 22.96 -41.80
CA CYS A 4 -45.53 24.09 -40.95
C CYS A 4 -46.06 23.50 -39.64
N THR A 5 -45.78 24.10 -38.48
CA THR A 5 -46.61 25.09 -37.72
C THR A 5 -48.02 24.61 -37.37
N HIS A 6 -48.60 24.81 -36.26
CA HIS A 6 -48.84 25.86 -35.30
C HIS A 6 -49.77 25.35 -34.18
N LEU A 7 -49.68 25.83 -32.98
CA LEU A 7 -50.50 26.90 -32.26
C LEU A 7 -51.82 26.36 -31.70
N THR A 8 -52.31 26.65 -30.58
CA THR A 8 -52.33 27.67 -29.56
C THR A 8 -53.60 27.52 -28.68
N ARG A 9 -53.53 28.05 -27.45
CA ARG A 9 -54.54 28.82 -26.69
C ARG A 9 -55.79 28.08 -26.16
N ALA A 10 -55.97 28.05 -24.90
CA ALA A 10 -56.47 29.05 -23.90
C ALA A 10 -58.00 29.23 -23.93
N VAL A 11 -58.65 29.22 -22.78
CA VAL A 11 -59.51 30.30 -22.31
C VAL A 11 -60.41 29.87 -21.13
N ARG A 12 -60.27 30.52 -20.02
CA ARG A 12 -61.18 31.07 -19.03
C ARG A 12 -62.63 30.65 -19.02
N GLY A 13 -63.20 30.47 -17.80
CA GLY A 13 -64.62 30.58 -17.50
C GLY A 13 -64.88 30.65 -16.01
N LEU A 14 -65.08 31.83 -15.51
CA LEU A 14 -65.68 32.17 -14.19
C LEU A 14 -67.16 31.80 -14.17
N ALA A 15 -67.69 31.29 -13.02
CA ALA A 15 -69.06 31.55 -12.62
C ALA A 15 -69.13 31.54 -11.08
N ARG A 16 -69.53 32.69 -10.58
CA ARG A 16 -70.02 32.96 -9.20
C ARG A 16 -71.43 32.46 -9.04
N HIS A 17 -71.73 31.81 -7.90
CA HIS A 17 -73.06 31.89 -7.31
C HIS A 17 -72.93 31.91 -5.80
N ALA A 18 -73.47 33.00 -5.22
CA ALA A 18 -73.71 33.19 -3.81
C ALA A 18 -75.11 32.61 -3.46
N PHE A 19 -75.22 31.96 -2.33
CA PHE A 19 -76.48 31.93 -1.56
C PHE A 19 -76.17 31.89 -0.06
N ALA A 20 -76.95 32.75 0.62
CA ALA A 20 -76.84 33.02 2.02
C ALA A 20 -77.63 31.97 2.84
N GLY A 21 -77.26 31.83 4.08
CA GLY A 21 -78.29 31.52 5.08
C GLY A 21 -77.91 30.51 6.15
N ALA A 22 -77.98 31.02 7.36
CA ALA A 22 -78.32 30.42 8.64
C ALA A 22 -77.18 30.14 9.62
N ALA A 23 -77.12 31.00 10.59
CA ALA A 23 -76.30 30.84 11.81
C ALA A 23 -76.90 29.74 12.71
N LEU A 24 -76.07 28.85 13.15
CA LEU A 24 -76.30 27.99 14.32
C LEU A 24 -75.07 28.10 15.22
N LEU A 25 -75.24 28.76 16.35
CA LEU A 25 -74.33 28.80 17.45
C LEU A 25 -74.20 27.39 18.07
N ALA A 26 -73.09 26.76 17.87
CA ALA A 26 -72.68 25.59 18.66
C ALA A 26 -71.41 25.96 19.43
N LEU A 27 -71.56 26.03 20.74
CA LEU A 27 -70.46 26.13 21.69
C LEU A 27 -69.64 24.82 21.60
N ALA A 28 -68.50 24.86 20.91
CA ALA A 28 -67.53 23.79 20.93
C ALA A 28 -66.36 24.19 21.84
N GLY A 29 -66.24 23.47 22.93
CA GLY A 29 -65.13 23.62 23.86
C GLY A 29 -63.74 23.38 23.15
N ALA A 30 -62.82 24.31 23.31
CA ALA A 30 -61.49 24.20 22.81
C ALA A 30 -60.72 23.11 23.60
N ALA A 31 -60.67 21.89 23.06
CA ALA A 31 -59.73 20.92 23.51
C ALA A 31 -58.33 21.36 23.00
N TRP A 32 -57.49 21.77 23.90
CA TRP A 32 -56.07 22.02 23.61
C TRP A 32 -55.43 20.69 23.25
N ALA A 33 -55.24 20.45 21.97
CA ALA A 33 -54.39 19.36 21.49
C ALA A 33 -52.97 19.65 21.91
N GLN A 34 -52.49 18.96 22.94
CA GLN A 34 -51.09 18.96 23.29
C GLN A 34 -50.35 18.26 22.16
N THR A 35 -49.52 19.02 21.44
CA THR A 35 -48.51 18.43 20.52
C THR A 35 -47.60 17.52 21.33
N PRO A 36 -47.41 16.26 20.91
CA PRO A 36 -46.45 15.38 21.59
C PRO A 36 -45.07 16.03 21.58
N PRO A 37 -44.28 15.87 22.65
CA PRO A 37 -42.91 16.38 22.67
C PRO A 37 -42.14 15.81 21.50
N PRO A 38 -41.19 16.57 20.91
CA PRO A 38 -40.35 16.08 19.82
C PRO A 38 -39.66 14.80 20.29
N ALA A 39 -39.70 13.76 19.46
CA ALA A 39 -39.04 12.50 19.73
C ALA A 39 -37.54 12.78 20.02
N ALA A 40 -37.06 12.22 21.10
CA ALA A 40 -35.63 12.31 21.40
C ALA A 40 -34.84 11.85 20.20
N PRO A 41 -33.71 12.54 19.83
CA PRO A 41 -32.90 12.12 18.71
C PRO A 41 -32.51 10.65 18.94
N ALA A 42 -32.80 9.82 17.94
CA ALA A 42 -32.41 8.41 17.97
C ALA A 42 -30.90 8.34 18.28
N ALA A 43 -30.55 7.54 19.29
CA ALA A 43 -29.15 7.33 19.63
C ALA A 43 -28.38 6.96 18.34
N ALA A 44 -27.34 7.71 18.03
CA ALA A 44 -26.52 7.42 16.84
C ALA A 44 -26.10 5.96 16.90
N ALA A 45 -26.33 5.23 15.80
CA ALA A 45 -25.88 3.85 15.70
C ALA A 45 -24.38 3.81 16.03
N PRO A 46 -23.90 2.82 16.81
CA PRO A 46 -22.50 2.73 17.15
C PRO A 46 -21.67 2.76 15.85
N ALA A 47 -20.61 3.57 15.84
CA ALA A 47 -19.73 3.68 14.69
C ALA A 47 -19.20 2.29 14.30
N ALA A 48 -19.22 1.98 13.01
CA ALA A 48 -18.70 0.71 12.53
C ALA A 48 -17.24 0.54 13.02
N PRO A 49 -16.87 -0.66 13.47
CA PRO A 49 -15.51 -0.91 13.96
C PRO A 49 -14.50 -0.57 12.85
N PRO A 50 -13.28 -0.13 13.23
CA PRO A 50 -12.22 0.15 12.26
C PRO A 50 -11.99 -1.06 11.34
N SER A 51 -11.65 -0.80 10.08
CA SER A 51 -11.50 -1.86 9.07
C SER A 51 -10.46 -2.94 9.44
N TRP A 52 -9.45 -2.59 10.23
CA TRP A 52 -8.46 -3.53 10.74
C TRP A 52 -8.99 -4.50 11.80
N GLN A 53 -10.18 -4.23 12.38
CA GLN A 53 -10.85 -5.15 13.31
C GLN A 53 -11.78 -6.16 12.63
N GLN A 54 -11.97 -6.03 11.34
CA GLN A 54 -12.78 -6.93 10.55
C GLN A 54 -12.28 -8.37 10.59
N GLY A 55 -13.17 -9.35 10.65
CA GLY A 55 -12.84 -10.76 10.56
C GLY A 55 -12.07 -11.31 11.78
N ARG A 56 -12.23 -10.73 12.96
CA ARG A 56 -11.70 -11.31 14.20
C ARG A 56 -12.35 -12.67 14.44
N SER A 57 -11.53 -13.70 14.67
CA SER A 57 -11.99 -14.99 15.16
C SER A 57 -12.50 -14.89 16.60
N GLY A 58 -13.25 -15.88 17.05
CA GLY A 58 -13.69 -15.95 18.45
C GLY A 58 -12.52 -15.93 19.44
N GLU A 59 -11.40 -16.57 19.10
CA GLU A 59 -10.17 -16.59 19.89
C GLU A 59 -9.51 -15.21 20.00
N GLN A 60 -9.68 -14.37 18.96
CA GLN A 60 -9.13 -13.03 18.89
C GLN A 60 -10.11 -11.93 19.33
N ALA A 61 -11.33 -12.27 19.75
CA ALA A 61 -12.38 -11.32 20.07
C ALA A 61 -11.99 -10.32 21.17
N THR A 62 -11.21 -10.74 22.16
CA THR A 62 -10.72 -9.94 23.28
C THR A 62 -9.30 -9.43 23.10
N SER A 63 -8.69 -9.64 21.93
CA SER A 63 -7.32 -9.21 21.66
C SER A 63 -7.18 -7.68 21.74
N THR A 64 -6.15 -7.22 22.43
CA THR A 64 -5.76 -5.80 22.56
C THR A 64 -4.78 -5.36 21.47
N LEU A 65 -4.36 -6.27 20.59
CA LEU A 65 -3.45 -5.96 19.50
C LEU A 65 -4.08 -4.91 18.57
N HIS A 66 -3.26 -3.98 18.13
CA HIS A 66 -3.66 -2.91 17.20
C HIS A 66 -2.49 -2.55 16.26
N PRO A 67 -2.77 -2.04 15.06
CA PRO A 67 -1.71 -1.51 14.20
C PRO A 67 -0.96 -0.39 14.91
N PHE A 68 0.36 -0.38 14.79
CA PHE A 68 1.13 0.76 15.26
C PHE A 68 0.69 2.01 14.52
N ALA A 69 0.43 3.08 15.25
CA ALA A 69 0.17 4.37 14.64
C ALA A 69 1.37 4.76 13.77
N PRO A 70 1.15 5.43 12.64
CA PRO A 70 2.25 6.04 11.91
C PRO A 70 3.01 6.97 12.86
N HIS A 71 4.24 6.63 13.14
CA HIS A 71 5.07 7.39 14.06
C HIS A 71 6.44 7.59 13.43
N PHE A 72 6.85 8.84 13.35
CA PHE A 72 8.17 9.25 12.95
C PHE A 72 8.88 9.82 14.17
N THR A 73 9.93 9.17 14.63
CA THR A 73 10.62 9.56 15.86
C THR A 73 11.48 10.80 15.67
N GLY A 74 12.05 10.98 14.48
CA GLY A 74 12.99 12.06 14.15
C GLY A 74 14.27 12.01 14.99
N ARG A 75 14.58 10.88 15.63
CA ARG A 75 15.81 10.73 16.41
C ARG A 75 17.03 10.76 15.51
N PRO A 76 18.08 11.52 15.87
CA PRO A 76 19.33 11.48 15.13
C PRO A 76 19.97 10.09 15.22
N SER A 77 20.71 9.71 14.20
CA SER A 77 21.34 8.39 14.13
C SER A 77 22.34 8.12 15.27
N SER A 78 22.91 9.17 15.84
CA SER A 78 23.80 9.08 17.01
C SER A 78 23.13 8.55 18.27
N GLU A 79 21.81 8.60 18.36
CA GLU A 79 21.02 8.09 19.48
C GLU A 79 20.48 6.68 19.26
N LEU A 80 20.74 6.09 18.07
CA LEU A 80 20.20 4.80 17.69
C LEU A 80 21.22 3.67 18.01
N PRO A 81 20.75 2.50 18.40
CA PRO A 81 21.61 1.36 18.71
C PRO A 81 22.08 0.65 17.43
N LEU A 82 22.85 1.35 16.59
CA LEU A 82 23.32 0.85 15.30
C LEU A 82 24.24 -0.37 15.42
N ASP A 83 24.91 -0.53 16.56
CA ASP A 83 25.75 -1.68 16.93
C ASP A 83 24.96 -2.99 17.04
N LYS A 84 23.63 -2.91 17.25
CA LYS A 84 22.76 -4.09 17.24
C LYS A 84 22.46 -4.62 15.85
N LEU A 85 22.72 -3.84 14.79
CA LEU A 85 22.52 -4.29 13.41
C LEU A 85 23.54 -5.36 13.04
N LYS A 86 23.05 -6.47 12.48
CA LYS A 86 23.84 -7.64 12.10
C LYS A 86 23.65 -7.95 10.62
N LEU A 87 24.77 -8.19 9.96
CA LEU A 87 24.86 -8.62 8.56
C LEU A 87 25.79 -9.85 8.46
N PRO A 88 25.74 -10.60 7.36
CA PRO A 88 26.72 -11.64 7.09
C PRO A 88 28.15 -11.08 7.04
N PRO A 89 29.17 -11.93 7.27
CA PRO A 89 30.58 -11.51 7.21
C PRO A 89 30.95 -10.79 5.91
N GLY A 90 31.77 -9.74 6.02
CA GLY A 90 32.22 -8.92 4.90
C GLY A 90 31.29 -7.79 4.49
N PHE A 91 30.04 -7.83 4.92
CA PHE A 91 29.11 -6.71 4.71
C PHE A 91 29.32 -5.62 5.75
N LYS A 92 29.06 -4.38 5.33
CA LYS A 92 29.04 -3.19 6.18
C LYS A 92 27.72 -2.45 5.99
N ILE A 93 27.21 -1.87 7.07
CA ILE A 93 26.06 -0.97 7.07
C ILE A 93 26.48 0.38 7.62
N GLU A 94 26.01 1.44 7.00
CA GLU A 94 26.18 2.81 7.46
C GLU A 94 24.88 3.58 7.30
N VAL A 95 24.70 4.62 8.08
CA VAL A 95 23.66 5.61 7.84
C VAL A 95 24.06 6.39 6.60
N TRP A 96 23.33 6.20 5.50
CA TRP A 96 23.57 6.90 4.25
C TRP A 96 23.02 8.33 4.31
N VAL A 97 21.82 8.50 4.86
CA VAL A 97 21.20 9.80 5.11
C VAL A 97 20.17 9.66 6.24
N GLU A 98 20.00 10.71 7.02
CA GLU A 98 18.97 10.89 8.04
C GLU A 98 18.14 12.13 7.78
N GLY A 99 17.05 12.34 8.52
CA GLY A 99 16.19 13.51 8.38
C GLY A 99 15.24 13.43 7.17
N VAL A 100 14.89 12.22 6.73
CA VAL A 100 13.90 11.96 5.68
C VAL A 100 12.62 11.44 6.33
N PRO A 101 11.68 12.31 6.73
CA PRO A 101 10.53 11.89 7.52
C PRO A 101 9.73 10.78 6.83
N GLU A 102 9.44 9.70 7.57
CA GLU A 102 8.67 8.55 7.08
C GLU A 102 9.22 8.01 5.74
N ALA A 103 10.55 7.77 5.64
CA ALA A 103 11.19 7.29 4.41
C ALA A 103 10.62 5.94 3.98
N ARG A 104 9.90 5.90 2.84
CA ARG A 104 9.23 4.69 2.37
C ARG A 104 9.81 4.20 1.05
N SER A 105 9.09 4.29 -0.06
CA SER A 105 9.57 3.78 -1.34
C SER A 105 10.71 4.61 -1.89
N LEU A 106 11.67 3.94 -2.52
CA LEU A 106 12.88 4.51 -3.06
C LEU A 106 12.93 4.37 -4.59
N ALA A 107 13.36 5.41 -5.29
CA ALA A 107 13.64 5.36 -6.73
C ALA A 107 14.94 6.08 -7.07
N LEU A 108 15.77 5.45 -7.91
CA LEU A 108 17.03 6.03 -8.36
C LEU A 108 16.85 6.77 -9.69
N GLY A 109 17.19 8.05 -9.69
CA GLY A 109 17.20 8.90 -10.86
C GLY A 109 18.38 8.67 -11.80
N ASP A 110 18.29 9.23 -13.01
CA ASP A 110 19.34 9.07 -14.03
C ASP A 110 20.63 9.79 -13.67
N LYS A 111 20.60 10.81 -12.82
CA LYS A 111 21.77 11.58 -12.35
C LYS A 111 22.28 11.12 -10.99
N GLY A 112 21.65 10.07 -10.41
CA GLY A 112 22.01 9.52 -9.11
C GLY A 112 21.21 10.10 -7.94
N THR A 113 20.25 10.98 -8.20
CA THR A 113 19.29 11.45 -7.19
C THR A 113 18.49 10.25 -6.66
N VAL A 114 18.39 10.10 -5.35
CA VAL A 114 17.49 9.11 -4.74
C VAL A 114 16.20 9.82 -4.32
N PHE A 115 15.12 9.50 -5.01
CA PHE A 115 13.78 9.96 -4.63
C PHE A 115 13.21 9.07 -3.53
N VAL A 116 12.52 9.69 -2.58
CA VAL A 116 11.92 9.00 -1.42
C VAL A 116 10.52 9.53 -1.20
N SER A 117 9.54 8.63 -1.21
CA SER A 117 8.17 8.98 -0.85
C SER A 117 7.94 8.82 0.65
N ASN A 118 6.96 9.54 1.17
CA ASN A 118 6.31 9.19 2.43
C ASN A 118 4.79 9.05 2.21
N ARG A 119 4.14 8.29 3.05
CA ARG A 119 2.72 8.01 2.86
C ARG A 119 1.81 8.99 3.60
N ASN A 120 2.11 9.26 4.86
CA ASN A 120 1.20 9.99 5.75
C ASN A 120 1.48 11.50 5.74
N LEU A 121 2.72 11.90 5.46
CA LEU A 121 3.13 13.31 5.41
C LEU A 121 2.91 13.95 4.04
N ALA A 122 2.44 13.18 3.06
CA ALA A 122 2.00 13.67 1.75
C ALA A 122 3.10 14.28 0.87
N ASP A 123 4.36 13.89 1.08
CA ASP A 123 5.53 14.49 0.44
C ASP A 123 6.36 13.48 -0.38
N VAL A 124 7.17 13.99 -1.29
CA VAL A 124 8.28 13.27 -1.92
C VAL A 124 9.55 14.11 -1.74
N TYR A 125 10.61 13.43 -1.34
CA TYR A 125 11.95 14.02 -1.16
C TYR A 125 12.89 13.58 -2.28
N ALA A 126 13.88 14.39 -2.57
CA ALA A 126 15.03 14.07 -3.39
C ALA A 126 16.30 14.18 -2.54
N ILE A 127 17.15 13.16 -2.60
CA ILE A 127 18.44 13.15 -1.94
C ILE A 127 19.50 13.27 -3.02
N VAL A 128 20.26 14.38 -2.97
CA VAL A 128 21.35 14.68 -3.92
C VAL A 128 22.67 14.46 -3.23
N ASP A 129 23.48 13.53 -3.74
CA ASP A 129 24.84 13.31 -3.24
C ASP A 129 25.82 14.22 -3.99
N ARG A 130 26.51 15.08 -3.26
CA ARG A 130 27.56 15.99 -3.76
C ARG A 130 28.89 15.61 -3.12
N GLY A 131 29.50 14.52 -3.63
CA GLY A 131 30.79 14.06 -3.14
C GLY A 131 30.79 13.58 -1.69
N GLY A 132 29.71 12.91 -1.26
CA GLY A 132 29.53 12.36 0.09
C GLY A 132 28.73 13.28 1.02
N LYS A 133 28.53 14.55 0.68
CA LYS A 133 27.57 15.41 1.37
C LYS A 133 26.20 15.24 0.73
N ARG A 134 25.25 14.69 1.49
CA ARG A 134 23.89 14.42 1.02
C ARG A 134 22.96 15.52 1.46
N GLU A 135 22.31 16.12 0.47
CA GLU A 135 21.31 17.18 0.64
C GLU A 135 19.91 16.56 0.49
N VAL A 136 19.06 16.75 1.51
CA VAL A 136 17.66 16.29 1.49
C VAL A 136 16.77 17.46 1.11
N LYS A 137 16.06 17.34 -0.02
CA LYS A 137 15.13 18.36 -0.52
C LYS A 137 13.72 17.82 -0.56
N LYS A 138 12.74 18.54 -0.02
CA LYS A 138 11.33 18.26 -0.30
C LYS A 138 11.01 18.81 -1.70
N VAL A 139 10.68 17.91 -2.63
CA VAL A 139 10.43 18.30 -4.04
C VAL A 139 8.95 18.29 -4.41
N LEU A 140 8.14 17.45 -3.77
CA LEU A 140 6.70 17.48 -3.96
C LEU A 140 6.01 17.48 -2.59
N ALA A 141 4.87 18.15 -2.49
CA ALA A 141 4.09 18.28 -1.26
C ALA A 141 2.58 18.25 -1.54
N GLY A 142 1.79 17.95 -0.51
CA GLY A 142 0.33 18.00 -0.58
C GLY A 142 -0.31 16.87 -1.40
N LEU A 143 0.41 15.77 -1.63
CA LEU A 143 -0.07 14.61 -2.37
C LEU A 143 -1.01 13.76 -1.50
N LYS A 144 -1.80 12.89 -2.13
CA LYS A 144 -2.73 12.02 -1.39
C LYS A 144 -2.14 10.63 -1.17
N ALA A 145 -1.50 10.44 -0.01
CA ALA A 145 -0.83 9.20 0.40
C ALA A 145 0.13 8.65 -0.68
N PRO A 146 1.14 9.42 -1.11
CA PRO A 146 2.12 9.00 -2.11
C PRO A 146 3.01 7.92 -1.48
N ASN A 147 2.86 6.67 -1.90
CA ASN A 147 3.70 5.59 -1.41
C ASN A 147 4.64 5.06 -2.49
N GLY A 148 4.09 4.56 -3.61
CA GLY A 148 4.90 4.00 -4.69
C GLY A 148 5.48 5.08 -5.58
N ILE A 149 6.77 5.00 -5.84
CA ILE A 149 7.46 5.86 -6.81
C ILE A 149 8.32 5.01 -7.75
N ALA A 150 8.44 5.45 -8.99
CA ALA A 150 9.32 4.86 -9.98
C ALA A 150 9.97 5.94 -10.84
N PHE A 151 11.18 5.71 -11.31
CA PHE A 151 11.90 6.67 -12.14
C PHE A 151 12.37 6.03 -13.44
N SER A 152 12.22 6.72 -14.54
CA SER A 152 12.79 6.29 -15.82
C SER A 152 12.92 7.45 -16.80
N LYS A 153 14.08 7.55 -17.46
CA LYS A 153 14.33 8.50 -18.55
C LYS A 153 13.94 9.93 -18.21
N GLY A 154 14.44 10.42 -17.07
CA GLY A 154 14.21 11.78 -16.59
C GLY A 154 12.83 12.01 -15.97
N THR A 155 11.95 11.01 -15.93
CA THR A 155 10.58 11.14 -15.42
C THR A 155 10.43 10.39 -14.10
N LEU A 156 9.94 11.08 -13.07
CA LEU A 156 9.47 10.49 -11.84
C LEU A 156 7.96 10.20 -11.95
N PHE A 157 7.58 8.98 -11.64
CA PHE A 157 6.19 8.56 -11.49
C PHE A 157 5.86 8.44 -10.00
N VAL A 158 4.68 8.93 -9.61
CA VAL A 158 4.21 8.88 -8.21
C VAL A 158 2.82 8.28 -8.18
N ALA A 159 2.66 7.21 -7.41
CA ALA A 159 1.36 6.60 -7.16
C ALA A 159 0.76 7.17 -5.87
N GLU A 160 -0.26 7.98 -6.04
CA GLU A 160 -1.13 8.46 -4.98
C GLU A 160 -2.26 7.44 -4.72
N ARG A 161 -3.04 7.66 -3.67
CA ARG A 161 -4.18 6.80 -3.35
C ARG A 161 -5.10 6.54 -4.55
N HIS A 162 -5.44 7.57 -5.33
CA HIS A 162 -6.48 7.53 -6.35
C HIS A 162 -5.96 7.63 -7.78
N ARG A 163 -4.67 7.98 -7.99
CA ARG A 163 -4.11 8.23 -9.31
C ARG A 163 -2.62 7.91 -9.38
N ILE A 164 -2.10 7.83 -10.60
CA ILE A 164 -0.66 7.88 -10.87
C ILE A 164 -0.37 9.13 -11.68
N THR A 165 0.60 9.90 -11.24
CA THR A 165 1.09 11.12 -11.89
C THR A 165 2.52 10.94 -12.35
N ARG A 166 2.95 11.79 -13.30
CA ARG A 166 4.33 11.86 -13.80
C ARG A 166 4.86 13.29 -13.76
N TYR A 167 6.15 13.41 -13.51
CA TYR A 167 6.90 14.66 -13.42
C TYR A 167 8.11 14.60 -14.34
N ASP A 168 7.98 15.18 -15.54
CA ASP A 168 8.99 15.07 -16.61
C ASP A 168 10.15 16.02 -16.37
N GLY A 169 11.39 15.53 -16.40
CA GLY A 169 12.61 16.34 -16.20
C GLY A 169 12.80 16.83 -14.77
N ILE A 170 12.26 16.13 -13.78
CA ILE A 170 12.28 16.57 -12.37
C ILE A 170 13.71 16.69 -11.80
N GLU A 171 14.66 15.81 -12.22
CA GLU A 171 16.04 15.89 -11.70
C GLU A 171 16.75 17.20 -12.04
N ASP A 172 16.32 17.89 -13.08
CA ASP A 172 16.86 19.20 -13.49
C ASP A 172 16.16 20.36 -12.80
N ARG A 173 15.06 20.10 -12.10
CA ARG A 173 14.19 21.14 -11.54
C ARG A 173 13.75 20.83 -10.10
N LEU A 174 14.68 20.35 -9.27
CA LEU A 174 14.36 19.96 -7.89
C LEU A 174 13.87 21.13 -7.02
N ASP A 175 14.29 22.37 -7.32
CA ASP A 175 13.86 23.58 -6.60
C ASP A 175 12.56 24.18 -7.15
N ASN A 176 12.21 23.84 -8.39
CA ASN A 176 10.97 24.26 -9.05
C ASN A 176 10.43 23.08 -9.87
N PRO A 177 9.84 22.07 -9.22
CA PRO A 177 9.43 20.85 -9.89
C PRO A 177 8.39 21.10 -10.99
N PRO A 178 8.39 20.27 -12.04
CA PRO A 178 7.43 20.39 -13.12
C PRO A 178 6.01 20.12 -12.62
N GLU A 179 5.03 20.65 -13.35
CA GLU A 179 3.62 20.30 -13.11
C GLU A 179 3.35 18.81 -13.29
N ALA A 180 2.49 18.29 -12.44
CA ALA A 180 2.04 16.92 -12.52
C ALA A 180 1.20 16.66 -13.78
N LYS A 181 1.54 15.61 -14.52
CA LYS A 181 0.69 15.09 -15.59
C LYS A 181 0.07 13.77 -15.13
N VAL A 182 -1.24 13.65 -15.27
CA VAL A 182 -1.95 12.42 -14.90
C VAL A 182 -1.66 11.32 -15.92
N VAL A 183 -1.25 10.14 -15.45
CA VAL A 183 -1.12 8.92 -16.26
C VAL A 183 -2.43 8.14 -16.24
N ILE A 184 -2.98 7.96 -15.06
CA ILE A 184 -4.29 7.31 -14.83
C ILE A 184 -4.90 7.87 -13.54
N ASP A 185 -6.19 8.04 -13.52
CA ASP A 185 -6.97 8.52 -12.37
C ASP A 185 -8.04 7.51 -11.97
N ASN A 186 -8.74 7.80 -10.87
CA ASN A 186 -9.87 7.03 -10.37
C ASN A 186 -9.55 5.57 -10.04
N LEU A 187 -8.36 5.35 -9.46
CA LEU A 187 -7.87 4.02 -9.08
C LEU A 187 -8.45 3.48 -7.76
N ASP A 188 -9.14 4.31 -7.00
CA ASP A 188 -9.80 3.93 -5.76
C ASP A 188 -11.17 4.60 -5.69
N PRO A 189 -12.19 4.00 -6.32
CA PRO A 189 -13.54 4.54 -6.36
C PRO A 189 -14.24 4.47 -4.99
N THR A 190 -13.64 3.77 -4.02
CA THR A 190 -14.22 3.63 -2.68
C THR A 190 -13.49 4.53 -1.69
N SER A 191 -14.24 5.29 -0.89
CA SER A 191 -13.70 6.06 0.23
C SER A 191 -13.38 5.22 1.47
N GLN A 192 -13.51 3.90 1.38
CA GLN A 192 -13.34 3.00 2.51
C GLN A 192 -11.87 2.91 2.95
N PRO A 193 -11.61 2.93 4.26
CA PRO A 193 -10.29 2.63 4.78
C PRO A 193 -9.93 1.17 4.49
N GLY A 194 -8.71 0.94 4.05
CA GLY A 194 -8.20 -0.39 3.69
C GLY A 194 -6.77 -0.28 3.18
N HIS A 195 -6.38 -1.18 2.30
CA HIS A 195 -5.04 -1.18 1.70
C HIS A 195 -4.98 -0.25 0.48
N PHE A 196 -5.16 1.05 0.71
CA PHE A 196 -5.33 2.04 -0.35
C PHE A 196 -4.02 2.56 -0.97
N TRP A 197 -2.88 2.43 -0.27
CA TRP A 197 -1.60 2.87 -0.82
C TRP A 197 -1.08 1.89 -1.86
N LYS A 198 -0.43 2.43 -2.87
CA LYS A 198 0.07 1.65 -4.00
C LYS A 198 1.58 1.56 -3.95
N PHE A 199 2.13 0.41 -4.26
CA PHE A 199 3.51 0.30 -4.70
C PHE A 199 3.57 0.57 -6.20
N LEU A 200 4.70 1.02 -6.71
CA LEU A 200 4.87 1.35 -8.13
C LEU A 200 6.24 0.89 -8.61
N ALA A 201 6.27 0.23 -9.74
CA ALA A 201 7.52 -0.10 -10.42
C ALA A 201 7.35 -0.11 -11.93
N LEU A 202 8.42 0.21 -12.66
CA LEU A 202 8.45 0.13 -14.11
C LEU A 202 8.86 -1.29 -14.54
N GLY A 203 7.99 -1.96 -15.28
CA GLY A 203 8.25 -3.29 -15.81
C GLY A 203 9.22 -3.31 -16.98
N PRO A 204 9.79 -4.48 -17.30
CA PRO A 204 10.68 -4.65 -18.44
C PRO A 204 9.99 -4.44 -19.80
N ASP A 205 8.67 -4.36 -19.82
CA ASP A 205 7.83 -4.00 -20.96
C ASP A 205 7.58 -2.48 -21.09
N GLY A 206 8.15 -1.69 -20.20
CA GLY A 206 8.00 -0.23 -20.15
C GLY A 206 6.67 0.26 -19.58
N LYS A 207 5.83 -0.63 -19.04
CA LYS A 207 4.59 -0.29 -18.36
C LYS A 207 4.80 -0.08 -16.87
N LEU A 208 3.96 0.75 -16.26
CA LEU A 208 3.94 0.95 -14.81
C LEU A 208 3.05 -0.11 -14.16
N TYR A 209 3.60 -0.85 -13.24
CA TYR A 209 2.89 -1.85 -12.44
C TYR A 209 2.57 -1.28 -11.06
N PHE A 210 1.37 -1.55 -10.57
CA PHE A 210 0.91 -1.11 -9.26
C PHE A 210 -0.13 -2.07 -8.68
N ASN A 211 -0.24 -2.08 -7.35
CA ASN A 211 -1.28 -2.84 -6.66
C ASN A 211 -2.50 -1.94 -6.39
N VAL A 212 -3.67 -2.56 -6.35
CA VAL A 212 -4.84 -2.05 -5.66
C VAL A 212 -5.22 -3.09 -4.62
N GLY A 213 -4.96 -2.78 -3.35
CA GLY A 213 -5.20 -3.73 -2.27
C GLY A 213 -6.68 -3.93 -1.94
N ALA A 214 -6.97 -4.88 -1.10
CA ALA A 214 -8.32 -5.14 -0.61
C ALA A 214 -8.83 -3.96 0.23
N PRO A 215 -10.14 -3.62 0.17
CA PRO A 215 -10.70 -2.48 0.91
C PRO A 215 -10.88 -2.72 2.41
N GLY A 216 -10.55 -3.91 2.90
CA GLY A 216 -10.62 -4.29 4.31
C GLY A 216 -9.73 -5.47 4.62
N ASN A 217 -9.85 -6.00 5.84
CA ASN A 217 -9.09 -7.20 6.24
C ASN A 217 -9.52 -8.42 5.40
N ILE A 218 -10.83 -8.68 5.39
CA ILE A 218 -11.43 -9.77 4.63
C ILE A 218 -12.80 -9.31 4.08
N VAL A 219 -12.89 -9.17 2.76
CA VAL A 219 -14.09 -8.74 2.03
C VAL A 219 -14.04 -9.29 0.60
N LEU A 220 -15.18 -9.39 -0.07
CA LEU A 220 -15.23 -9.63 -1.51
C LEU A 220 -14.75 -8.37 -2.25
N PRO A 221 -13.65 -8.44 -3.01
CA PRO A 221 -13.15 -7.29 -3.75
C PRO A 221 -14.00 -7.04 -5.01
N ASN A 222 -14.02 -5.79 -5.49
CA ASN A 222 -14.45 -5.51 -6.85
C ASN A 222 -13.34 -5.85 -7.86
N TYR A 223 -13.62 -5.67 -9.17
CA TYR A 223 -12.70 -6.03 -10.25
C TYR A 223 -11.34 -5.30 -10.24
N MET A 224 -11.25 -4.15 -9.54
CA MET A 224 -10.00 -3.38 -9.41
C MET A 224 -9.21 -3.75 -8.15
N GLN A 225 -9.88 -4.27 -7.13
CA GLN A 225 -9.29 -4.47 -5.81
C GLN A 225 -8.68 -5.87 -5.67
N ALA A 226 -7.81 -6.04 -4.69
CA ALA A 226 -7.07 -7.27 -4.42
C ALA A 226 -6.34 -7.79 -5.68
N ALA A 227 -5.65 -6.89 -6.40
CA ALA A 227 -5.04 -7.18 -7.68
C ALA A 227 -3.74 -6.39 -7.90
N ILE A 228 -2.93 -6.89 -8.83
CA ILE A 228 -1.83 -6.13 -9.45
C ILE A 228 -2.25 -5.79 -10.86
N HIS A 229 -2.08 -4.52 -11.21
CA HIS A 229 -2.36 -3.97 -12.53
C HIS A 229 -1.09 -3.43 -13.16
N ARG A 230 -1.15 -3.21 -14.49
CA ARG A 230 -0.16 -2.42 -15.22
C ARG A 230 -0.85 -1.41 -16.11
N VAL A 231 -0.25 -0.25 -16.27
CA VAL A 231 -0.74 0.81 -17.16
C VAL A 231 0.38 1.27 -18.09
N ASP A 232 0.04 1.48 -19.35
CA ASP A 232 0.96 2.12 -20.30
C ASP A 232 1.04 3.62 -19.98
N PRO A 233 2.23 4.15 -19.64
CA PRO A 233 2.36 5.55 -19.20
C PRO A 233 2.15 6.57 -20.31
N LYS A 234 2.03 6.14 -21.57
CA LYS A 234 1.78 6.99 -22.75
C LYS A 234 0.31 7.05 -23.11
N THR A 235 -0.37 5.91 -23.06
CA THR A 235 -1.75 5.75 -23.53
C THR A 235 -2.79 5.67 -22.43
N GLY A 236 -2.37 5.40 -21.19
CA GLY A 236 -3.27 5.16 -20.05
C GLY A 236 -4.00 3.80 -20.11
N VAL A 237 -3.68 2.94 -21.06
CA VAL A 237 -4.31 1.61 -21.19
C VAL A 237 -3.94 0.75 -19.99
N LEU A 238 -4.98 0.29 -19.30
CA LEU A 238 -4.90 -0.50 -18.07
C LEU A 238 -5.13 -1.98 -18.34
N GLU A 239 -4.33 -2.83 -17.72
CA GLU A 239 -4.47 -4.29 -17.78
C GLU A 239 -4.30 -4.89 -16.38
N THR A 240 -5.08 -5.92 -16.05
CA THR A 240 -4.89 -6.70 -14.83
C THR A 240 -3.85 -7.79 -15.06
N VAL A 241 -2.92 -7.94 -14.12
CA VAL A 241 -1.79 -8.88 -14.19
C VAL A 241 -2.00 -10.07 -13.26
N ALA A 242 -2.48 -9.83 -12.03
CA ALA A 242 -2.68 -10.85 -11.02
C ALA A 242 -3.92 -10.51 -10.18
N LEU A 243 -4.73 -11.53 -9.87
CA LEU A 243 -5.94 -11.44 -9.06
C LEU A 243 -5.75 -12.16 -7.71
N GLY A 244 -6.65 -11.91 -6.77
CA GLY A 244 -6.61 -12.60 -5.47
C GLY A 244 -5.39 -12.24 -4.62
N VAL A 245 -4.86 -11.03 -4.79
CA VAL A 245 -3.70 -10.47 -4.08
C VAL A 245 -4.22 -9.46 -3.05
N ARG A 246 -4.33 -9.88 -1.79
CA ARG A 246 -4.93 -9.03 -0.74
C ARG A 246 -4.24 -7.66 -0.62
N ASN A 247 -2.93 -7.67 -0.48
CA ASN A 247 -2.13 -6.44 -0.42
C ASN A 247 -0.67 -6.72 -0.77
N SER A 248 -0.21 -6.20 -1.89
CA SER A 248 1.18 -6.31 -2.34
C SER A 248 1.84 -4.94 -2.32
N VAL A 249 2.91 -4.78 -1.56
CA VAL A 249 3.66 -3.51 -1.44
C VAL A 249 5.12 -3.70 -1.84
N GLY A 250 5.39 -4.67 -2.68
CA GLY A 250 6.73 -4.93 -3.20
C GLY A 250 6.70 -5.93 -4.33
N PHE A 251 7.29 -5.56 -5.46
CA PHE A 251 7.46 -6.46 -6.60
C PHE A 251 8.66 -6.06 -7.46
N ASP A 252 9.21 -7.04 -8.13
CA ASP A 252 10.33 -6.89 -9.05
C ASP A 252 10.34 -8.04 -10.05
N TRP A 253 11.17 -7.96 -11.07
CA TRP A 253 11.27 -8.97 -12.12
C TRP A 253 12.54 -9.79 -12.02
N HIS A 254 12.38 -11.11 -12.12
CA HIS A 254 13.53 -11.99 -12.14
C HIS A 254 14.46 -11.64 -13.34
N PRO A 255 15.74 -11.37 -13.10
CA PRO A 255 16.64 -10.79 -14.13
C PRO A 255 16.77 -11.62 -15.41
N LYS A 256 16.73 -12.96 -15.30
CA LYS A 256 16.86 -13.87 -16.44
C LYS A 256 15.53 -14.20 -17.09
N THR A 257 14.50 -14.58 -16.28
CA THR A 257 13.21 -15.05 -16.82
C THR A 257 12.23 -13.92 -17.11
N ARG A 258 12.47 -12.72 -16.55
CA ARG A 258 11.60 -11.53 -16.62
C ARG A 258 10.21 -11.75 -16.03
N GLN A 259 10.00 -12.83 -15.29
CA GLN A 259 8.77 -13.07 -14.55
C GLN A 259 8.65 -12.07 -13.41
N LEU A 260 7.44 -11.55 -13.20
CA LEU A 260 7.09 -10.72 -12.06
C LEU A 260 7.06 -11.58 -10.79
N TRP A 261 7.72 -11.11 -9.74
CA TRP A 261 7.63 -11.64 -8.38
C TRP A 261 7.10 -10.56 -7.46
N PHE A 262 6.30 -10.93 -6.46
CA PHE A 262 5.70 -9.97 -5.56
C PHE A 262 5.43 -10.55 -4.17
N THR A 263 5.47 -9.68 -3.15
CA THR A 263 5.08 -9.98 -1.78
C THR A 263 3.57 -9.81 -1.61
N ASN A 264 2.94 -10.55 -0.69
CA ASN A 264 1.53 -10.41 -0.39
C ASN A 264 1.28 -10.59 1.11
N HIS A 265 0.53 -9.65 1.69
CA HIS A 265 0.09 -9.71 3.07
C HIS A 265 -1.19 -10.54 3.19
N ALA A 266 -1.17 -11.53 4.06
CA ALA A 266 -2.33 -12.33 4.38
C ALA A 266 -3.33 -11.58 5.27
N ARG A 267 -4.51 -12.16 5.50
CA ARG A 267 -5.51 -11.60 6.41
C ARG A 267 -5.03 -11.62 7.86
N ASP A 268 -5.51 -10.67 8.63
CA ASP A 268 -5.32 -10.60 10.07
C ASP A 268 -6.39 -11.43 10.80
N TRP A 269 -6.17 -11.66 12.10
CA TRP A 269 -7.16 -12.16 13.06
C TRP A 269 -7.59 -13.63 12.90
N ILE A 270 -6.76 -14.49 12.30
CA ILE A 270 -6.95 -15.94 12.39
C ILE A 270 -6.26 -16.47 13.65
N SER A 271 -4.95 -16.34 13.74
CA SER A 271 -4.15 -16.66 14.94
C SER A 271 -2.78 -15.97 14.83
N ASP A 272 -1.95 -16.11 15.87
CA ASP A 272 -0.57 -15.62 15.85
C ASP A 272 0.27 -16.25 14.73
N ASP A 273 0.04 -17.52 14.44
CA ASP A 273 0.88 -18.31 13.55
C ASP A 273 0.26 -18.54 12.15
N MET A 274 -0.92 -17.97 11.89
CA MET A 274 -1.62 -18.12 10.61
C MET A 274 -2.47 -16.91 10.24
N PRO A 275 -2.64 -16.67 8.91
CA PRO A 275 -1.92 -17.28 7.79
C PRO A 275 -0.54 -16.63 7.60
N ASN A 276 0.34 -17.34 6.89
CA ASN A 276 1.62 -16.75 6.48
C ASN A 276 1.42 -15.68 5.41
N ASP A 277 2.19 -14.61 5.50
CA ASP A 277 2.49 -13.75 4.38
C ASP A 277 3.28 -14.53 3.32
N THR A 278 3.24 -14.10 2.07
CA THR A 278 3.70 -14.94 0.97
C THR A 278 4.51 -14.18 -0.07
N LEU A 279 5.39 -14.91 -0.76
CA LEU A 279 6.08 -14.51 -1.97
C LEU A 279 5.50 -15.29 -3.14
N HIS A 280 5.10 -14.59 -4.18
CA HIS A 280 4.49 -15.16 -5.38
C HIS A 280 5.31 -14.86 -6.63
N ARG A 281 5.06 -15.61 -7.71
CA ARG A 281 5.56 -15.33 -9.05
C ARG A 281 4.43 -15.44 -10.07
N VAL A 282 4.45 -14.59 -11.08
CA VAL A 282 3.52 -14.67 -12.21
C VAL A 282 4.18 -15.48 -13.32
N SER A 283 3.73 -16.71 -13.53
CA SER A 283 4.27 -17.63 -14.55
C SER A 283 3.43 -17.68 -15.82
N HIS A 284 2.14 -17.36 -15.74
CA HIS A 284 1.21 -17.31 -16.87
C HIS A 284 0.13 -16.23 -16.68
N LYS A 285 -0.68 -16.01 -17.71
CA LYS A 285 -1.79 -15.05 -17.63
C LYS A 285 -2.92 -15.55 -16.74
N ASN A 286 -3.69 -14.60 -16.18
CA ASN A 286 -4.92 -14.85 -15.40
C ASN A 286 -4.69 -15.65 -14.10
N MET A 287 -3.49 -15.55 -13.50
CA MET A 287 -3.24 -16.15 -12.20
C MET A 287 -4.08 -15.50 -11.11
N ASN A 288 -4.62 -16.34 -10.22
CA ASN A 288 -5.40 -15.93 -9.05
C ASN A 288 -4.82 -16.57 -7.80
N TYR A 289 -4.41 -15.75 -6.85
CA TYR A 289 -3.68 -16.17 -5.65
C TYR A 289 -4.58 -16.37 -4.41
N GLY A 290 -5.90 -16.43 -4.62
CA GLY A 290 -6.85 -17.02 -3.70
C GLY A 290 -7.64 -16.05 -2.82
N TYR A 291 -7.18 -14.85 -2.54
CA TYR A 291 -7.95 -13.93 -1.69
C TYR A 291 -9.32 -13.59 -2.32
N PRO A 292 -10.43 -13.60 -1.56
CA PRO A 292 -10.55 -13.83 -0.11
C PRO A 292 -10.77 -15.30 0.29
N PHE A 293 -10.76 -16.26 -0.61
CA PHE A 293 -11.22 -17.63 -0.41
C PHE A 293 -10.15 -18.57 0.17
N CYS A 294 -8.91 -18.40 -0.25
CA CYS A 294 -7.77 -19.22 0.17
C CYS A 294 -6.56 -18.34 0.48
N HIS A 295 -5.87 -18.64 1.57
CA HIS A 295 -4.65 -17.97 2.00
C HIS A 295 -3.47 -18.92 1.95
N GLN A 296 -2.25 -18.38 1.76
CA GLN A 296 -0.97 -19.10 1.75
C GLN A 296 -0.94 -20.38 0.87
N GLY A 297 -1.93 -20.59 0.00
CA GLY A 297 -2.04 -21.70 -0.94
C GLY A 297 -2.67 -22.98 -0.39
N ASP A 298 -2.92 -23.08 0.91
CA ASP A 298 -3.44 -24.32 1.54
C ASP A 298 -4.38 -24.09 2.74
N PHE A 299 -4.73 -22.84 3.04
CA PHE A 299 -5.65 -22.51 4.13
C PHE A 299 -6.92 -21.84 3.57
N LEU A 300 -8.04 -22.55 3.63
CA LEU A 300 -9.34 -22.00 3.25
C LEU A 300 -9.81 -20.97 4.28
N ASP A 301 -10.27 -19.83 3.78
CA ASP A 301 -10.84 -18.79 4.64
C ASP A 301 -12.09 -19.30 5.38
N PRO A 302 -12.20 -19.11 6.70
CA PRO A 302 -13.35 -19.62 7.45
C PRO A 302 -14.68 -18.95 7.09
N GLU A 303 -14.65 -17.72 6.56
CA GLU A 303 -15.84 -16.97 6.17
C GLU A 303 -16.18 -17.15 4.68
N PHE A 304 -15.19 -17.08 3.79
CA PHE A 304 -15.35 -17.06 2.35
C PHE A 304 -14.98 -18.37 1.65
N GLY A 305 -14.24 -19.25 2.32
CA GLY A 305 -13.73 -20.49 1.74
C GLY A 305 -14.72 -21.65 1.65
N LYS A 306 -15.92 -21.52 2.25
CA LYS A 306 -16.91 -22.59 2.25
C LYS A 306 -17.31 -23.01 0.83
N GLY A 307 -17.20 -24.30 0.55
CA GLY A 307 -17.52 -24.87 -0.77
C GLY A 307 -16.44 -24.62 -1.84
N ARG A 308 -15.27 -24.12 -1.45
CA ARG A 308 -14.12 -23.90 -2.34
C ARG A 308 -12.98 -24.88 -2.04
N SER A 309 -11.97 -24.86 -2.87
CA SER A 309 -10.71 -25.60 -2.67
C SER A 309 -9.53 -24.68 -2.97
N CYS A 310 -8.48 -24.74 -2.15
CA CYS A 310 -7.25 -24.00 -2.45
C CYS A 310 -6.58 -24.45 -3.77
N LYS A 311 -6.91 -25.63 -4.28
CA LYS A 311 -6.43 -26.11 -5.59
C LYS A 311 -6.99 -25.32 -6.79
N GLU A 312 -8.01 -24.48 -6.58
CA GLU A 312 -8.55 -23.57 -7.60
C GLU A 312 -7.64 -22.36 -7.84
N PHE A 313 -6.66 -22.13 -6.97
CA PHE A 313 -5.82 -20.94 -6.93
C PHE A 313 -4.34 -21.26 -7.08
N ASP A 314 -3.58 -20.27 -7.54
CA ASP A 314 -2.14 -20.39 -7.72
C ASP A 314 -1.41 -20.34 -6.37
N ALA A 315 -0.63 -21.38 -6.08
CA ALA A 315 0.11 -21.47 -4.83
C ALA A 315 1.28 -20.44 -4.77
N PRO A 316 1.67 -19.98 -3.57
CA PRO A 316 2.84 -19.13 -3.41
C PRO A 316 4.14 -19.88 -3.74
N ALA A 317 5.14 -19.14 -4.18
CA ALA A 317 6.50 -19.67 -4.35
C ALA A 317 7.17 -19.91 -2.99
N LEU A 318 6.79 -19.12 -1.96
CA LEU A 318 7.34 -19.25 -0.61
C LEU A 318 6.36 -18.67 0.42
N LYS A 319 6.19 -19.37 1.55
CA LYS A 319 5.60 -18.82 2.77
C LYS A 319 6.70 -18.08 3.54
N LEU A 320 6.45 -16.79 3.83
CA LEU A 320 7.45 -15.90 4.42
C LEU A 320 7.41 -15.87 5.96
N GLY A 321 6.34 -16.35 6.55
CA GLY A 321 6.02 -16.27 7.97
C GLY A 321 4.74 -15.47 8.22
N PRO A 322 4.04 -15.70 9.37
CA PRO A 322 2.79 -15.04 9.66
C PRO A 322 3.00 -13.59 10.09
N HIS A 323 2.17 -12.68 9.55
CA HIS A 323 2.05 -11.27 9.96
C HIS A 323 3.36 -10.46 9.93
N ILE A 324 4.33 -10.81 9.09
CA ILE A 324 5.62 -10.10 9.01
C ILE A 324 5.58 -8.82 8.18
N ALA A 325 4.48 -8.58 7.47
CA ALA A 325 4.29 -7.43 6.58
C ALA A 325 5.44 -7.22 5.58
N PRO A 326 5.68 -8.16 4.63
CA PRO A 326 6.75 -8.03 3.65
C PRO A 326 6.43 -6.90 2.67
N LEU A 327 7.23 -5.84 2.67
CA LEU A 327 7.06 -4.66 1.83
C LEU A 327 7.96 -4.73 0.60
N GLY A 328 8.81 -3.71 0.40
CA GLY A 328 9.66 -3.60 -0.77
C GLY A 328 10.59 -4.79 -0.97
N MET A 329 10.74 -5.20 -2.21
CA MET A 329 11.64 -6.30 -2.60
C MET A 329 12.41 -5.94 -3.86
N ARG A 330 13.63 -6.48 -3.99
CA ARG A 330 14.44 -6.35 -5.21
C ARG A 330 15.25 -7.60 -5.47
N PHE A 331 15.38 -7.97 -6.73
CA PHE A 331 16.42 -8.89 -7.18
C PHE A 331 17.78 -8.18 -7.17
N TYR A 332 18.79 -8.78 -6.58
CA TYR A 332 20.13 -8.22 -6.59
C TYR A 332 20.78 -8.44 -7.95
N THR A 333 20.96 -7.37 -8.71
CA THR A 333 21.62 -7.35 -10.01
C THR A 333 22.95 -6.59 -9.99
N GLY A 334 23.34 -6.10 -8.80
CA GLY A 334 24.62 -5.42 -8.60
C GLY A 334 25.83 -6.36 -8.70
N LYS A 335 27.03 -5.78 -8.72
CA LYS A 335 28.31 -6.52 -8.81
C LYS A 335 29.17 -6.35 -7.55
N MET A 336 28.70 -5.61 -6.54
CA MET A 336 29.46 -5.35 -5.32
C MET A 336 29.42 -6.54 -4.36
N PHE A 337 28.26 -7.19 -4.20
CA PHE A 337 28.11 -8.34 -3.32
C PHE A 337 28.74 -9.59 -3.94
N PRO A 338 29.12 -10.60 -3.14
CA PRO A 338 29.64 -11.87 -3.64
C PRO A 338 28.69 -12.52 -4.67
N ALA A 339 29.26 -13.32 -5.57
CA ALA A 339 28.52 -13.93 -6.68
C ALA A 339 27.30 -14.75 -6.24
N GLU A 340 27.35 -15.36 -5.06
CA GLU A 340 26.25 -16.13 -4.48
C GLU A 340 25.01 -15.31 -4.12
N TYR A 341 25.13 -13.97 -4.12
CA TYR A 341 24.01 -13.04 -3.91
C TYR A 341 23.35 -12.61 -5.22
N ALA A 342 23.99 -12.89 -6.36
CA ALA A 342 23.46 -12.51 -7.66
C ALA A 342 22.09 -13.17 -7.92
N ASN A 343 21.13 -12.38 -8.40
CA ASN A 343 19.74 -12.77 -8.68
C ASN A 343 18.95 -13.32 -7.46
N ASN A 344 19.45 -13.12 -6.25
CA ASN A 344 18.65 -13.39 -5.05
C ASN A 344 17.71 -12.21 -4.79
N ILE A 345 16.60 -12.47 -4.11
CA ILE A 345 15.65 -11.44 -3.69
C ILE A 345 16.01 -10.96 -2.29
N PHE A 346 15.97 -9.64 -2.09
CA PHE A 346 16.00 -9.04 -0.77
C PHE A 346 14.65 -8.44 -0.48
N ILE A 347 14.08 -8.74 0.69
CA ILE A 347 12.74 -8.33 1.09
C ILE A 347 12.81 -7.62 2.43
N ALA A 348 12.31 -6.38 2.49
CA ALA A 348 12.13 -5.66 3.73
C ALA A 348 10.88 -6.18 4.45
N MET A 349 11.08 -6.74 5.64
CA MET A 349 10.02 -7.21 6.54
C MET A 349 9.72 -6.11 7.54
N HIS A 350 8.60 -5.41 7.34
CA HIS A 350 8.23 -4.24 8.14
C HIS A 350 7.89 -4.59 9.59
N GLY A 351 7.46 -5.83 9.82
CA GLY A 351 7.21 -6.40 11.13
C GLY A 351 5.76 -6.47 11.53
N SER A 352 5.49 -7.37 12.46
CA SER A 352 4.14 -7.76 12.88
C SER A 352 3.53 -6.78 13.87
N TRP A 353 2.26 -6.42 13.65
CA TRP A 353 1.43 -5.81 14.68
C TRP A 353 0.38 -6.82 15.21
N ASN A 354 -0.16 -7.67 14.34
CA ASN A 354 -1.20 -8.66 14.65
C ASN A 354 -0.58 -9.99 15.09
N ARG A 355 0.23 -9.92 16.12
CA ARG A 355 0.87 -11.09 16.73
C ARG A 355 1.28 -10.73 18.16
N SER A 356 1.08 -11.62 19.12
CA SER A 356 1.44 -11.39 20.52
C SER A 356 2.96 -11.34 20.71
N THR A 357 3.68 -12.28 20.08
CA THR A 357 5.15 -12.26 20.03
C THR A 357 5.56 -11.69 18.66
N LYS A 358 6.13 -10.49 18.65
CA LYS A 358 6.46 -9.75 17.44
C LYS A 358 7.59 -10.41 16.65
N GLN A 359 7.53 -10.31 15.32
CA GLN A 359 8.56 -10.81 14.40
C GLN A 359 8.66 -9.96 13.14
N GLY A 360 9.67 -10.22 12.31
CA GLY A 360 10.03 -9.38 11.17
C GLY A 360 11.01 -8.30 11.59
N TYR A 361 10.83 -7.05 11.18
CA TYR A 361 11.73 -5.92 11.45
C TYR A 361 13.17 -6.22 11.00
N ASN A 362 13.30 -6.71 9.77
CA ASN A 362 14.58 -7.15 9.22
C ASN A 362 14.55 -7.09 7.68
N VAL A 363 15.67 -7.39 7.05
CA VAL A 363 15.72 -7.69 5.61
C VAL A 363 16.11 -9.14 5.45
N MET A 364 15.30 -9.89 4.70
CA MET A 364 15.52 -11.29 4.40
C MET A 364 16.10 -11.45 2.99
N ARG A 365 16.96 -12.45 2.81
CA ARG A 365 17.46 -12.92 1.52
C ARG A 365 16.69 -14.17 1.11
N VAL A 366 16.14 -14.19 -0.10
CA VAL A 366 15.55 -15.38 -0.71
C VAL A 366 16.41 -15.80 -1.89
N VAL A 367 16.98 -16.97 -1.79
CA VAL A 367 17.68 -17.63 -2.89
C VAL A 367 16.65 -18.29 -3.78
N VAL A 368 16.71 -18.03 -5.08
CA VAL A 368 15.88 -18.68 -6.09
C VAL A 368 16.79 -19.57 -6.94
N ASP A 369 16.57 -20.87 -6.91
CA ASP A 369 17.33 -21.81 -7.72
C ASP A 369 16.87 -21.84 -9.19
N GLU A 370 17.59 -22.54 -10.04
CA GLU A 370 17.28 -22.63 -11.48
C GLU A 370 15.94 -23.31 -11.79
N LYS A 371 15.44 -24.14 -10.87
CA LYS A 371 14.15 -24.83 -10.97
C LYS A 371 13.01 -23.99 -10.36
N GLY A 372 13.33 -22.82 -9.78
CA GLY A 372 12.36 -21.94 -9.11
C GLY A 372 12.06 -22.34 -7.66
N GLY A 373 12.85 -23.25 -7.07
CA GLY A 373 12.84 -23.53 -5.65
C GLY A 373 13.34 -22.32 -4.85
N THR A 374 12.84 -22.12 -3.65
CA THR A 374 13.13 -20.96 -2.83
C THR A 374 13.63 -21.34 -1.45
N LYS A 375 14.64 -20.59 -0.95
CA LYS A 375 15.15 -20.71 0.42
C LYS A 375 15.35 -19.32 1.01
N MET A 376 14.75 -19.04 2.16
CA MET A 376 14.89 -17.75 2.85
C MET A 376 15.89 -17.84 4.00
N THR A 377 16.72 -16.81 4.14
CA THR A 377 17.69 -16.65 5.22
C THR A 377 17.72 -15.18 5.69
N PRO A 378 18.04 -14.90 6.97
CA PRO A 378 18.28 -13.54 7.44
C PRO A 378 19.42 -12.86 6.69
N PHE A 379 19.29 -11.57 6.43
CA PHE A 379 20.34 -10.76 5.83
C PHE A 379 20.71 -9.55 6.71
N LEU A 380 19.78 -8.65 6.99
CA LEU A 380 19.95 -7.55 7.94
C LEU A 380 18.99 -7.74 9.09
N THR A 381 19.51 -7.86 10.31
CA THR A 381 18.71 -8.04 11.54
C THR A 381 19.13 -7.06 12.62
N GLY A 382 18.41 -7.03 13.76
CA GLY A 382 18.76 -6.22 14.93
C GLY A 382 17.88 -5.00 15.16
N PHE A 383 16.86 -4.76 14.35
CA PHE A 383 15.87 -3.71 14.58
C PHE A 383 14.84 -4.08 15.67
N LEU A 384 14.53 -5.37 15.79
CA LEU A 384 13.69 -5.89 16.89
C LEU A 384 14.52 -5.98 18.17
N THR A 385 14.06 -5.36 19.25
CA THR A 385 14.76 -5.33 20.54
C THR A 385 14.14 -6.23 21.58
N ASP A 386 12.83 -6.18 21.69
CA ASP A 386 12.04 -7.02 22.59
C ASP A 386 10.72 -7.36 21.91
N GLU A 387 10.55 -8.62 21.59
CA GLU A 387 9.39 -9.12 20.85
C GLU A 387 8.06 -8.98 21.60
N LYS A 388 8.10 -8.67 22.89
CA LYS A 388 6.93 -8.47 23.77
C LYS A 388 6.69 -7.02 24.15
N ALA A 389 7.63 -6.13 23.85
CA ALA A 389 7.49 -4.70 24.12
C ALA A 389 6.55 -3.99 23.14
N ASP A 390 6.13 -2.77 23.51
CA ASP A 390 5.36 -1.87 22.63
C ASP A 390 5.94 -0.44 22.74
N PRO A 391 6.68 0.04 21.71
CA PRO A 391 7.04 -0.66 20.47
C PRO A 391 8.15 -1.71 20.69
N PRO A 392 8.11 -2.82 19.92
CA PRO A 392 9.07 -3.92 20.05
C PRO A 392 10.41 -3.65 19.34
N MET A 393 10.46 -2.60 18.53
CA MET A 393 11.56 -2.30 17.62
C MET A 393 12.05 -0.87 17.79
N TRP A 394 13.26 -0.62 17.35
CA TRP A 394 13.82 0.73 17.25
C TRP A 394 13.94 1.22 15.79
N GLY A 395 13.75 0.37 14.80
CA GLY A 395 13.74 0.70 13.37
C GLY A 395 12.86 -0.23 12.57
N ARG A 396 12.43 0.20 11.39
CA ARG A 396 11.39 -0.48 10.61
C ARG A 396 11.71 -0.43 9.12
N PRO A 397 12.36 -1.48 8.56
CA PRO A 397 12.69 -1.55 7.13
C PRO A 397 11.45 -1.50 6.25
N VAL A 398 11.50 -0.73 5.15
CA VAL A 398 10.37 -0.56 4.23
C VAL A 398 10.69 -0.96 2.80
N ASP A 399 11.73 -0.40 2.21
CA ASP A 399 12.10 -0.67 0.80
C ASP A 399 13.58 -0.91 0.66
N VAL A 400 13.95 -1.57 -0.40
CA VAL A 400 15.33 -1.83 -0.81
C VAL A 400 15.55 -1.28 -2.21
N LEU A 401 16.69 -0.61 -2.42
CA LEU A 401 17.07 -0.02 -3.68
C LEU A 401 18.52 -0.36 -4.02
N LEU A 402 18.82 -0.75 -5.26
CA LEU A 402 20.17 -0.97 -5.72
C LEU A 402 20.77 0.33 -6.26
N MET A 403 21.93 0.67 -5.76
CA MET A 403 22.74 1.77 -6.27
C MET A 403 23.59 1.33 -7.47
N ARG A 404 24.06 2.28 -8.27
CA ARG A 404 24.85 2.00 -9.48
C ARG A 404 26.20 1.30 -9.19
N ASP A 405 26.78 1.56 -8.03
CA ASP A 405 27.99 0.91 -7.57
C ASP A 405 27.76 -0.52 -7.04
N GLY A 406 26.50 -0.95 -6.98
CA GLY A 406 26.08 -2.26 -6.51
C GLY A 406 25.80 -2.33 -5.01
N ALA A 407 25.93 -1.22 -4.27
CA ALA A 407 25.45 -1.15 -2.90
C ALA A 407 23.91 -1.20 -2.84
N MET A 408 23.40 -1.54 -1.68
CA MET A 408 21.96 -1.58 -1.40
C MET A 408 21.59 -0.50 -0.39
N LEU A 409 20.55 0.27 -0.70
CA LEU A 409 19.91 1.14 0.27
C LEU A 409 18.70 0.44 0.90
N VAL A 410 18.46 0.73 2.18
CA VAL A 410 17.29 0.25 2.94
C VAL A 410 16.67 1.46 3.63
N SER A 411 15.41 1.73 3.36
CA SER A 411 14.67 2.81 4.04
C SER A 411 14.06 2.33 5.35
N ASP A 412 13.98 3.25 6.33
CA ASP A 412 13.39 3.07 7.65
C ASP A 412 12.39 4.22 7.90
N ASP A 413 11.09 3.91 7.91
CA ASP A 413 10.04 4.90 8.06
C ASP A 413 9.85 5.35 9.51
N TYR A 414 10.38 4.59 10.47
CA TYR A 414 10.25 4.90 11.89
C TYR A 414 11.24 5.99 12.34
N ASN A 415 12.46 5.95 11.85
CA ASN A 415 13.49 6.93 12.19
C ASN A 415 13.73 7.96 11.08
N GLY A 416 13.18 7.77 9.87
CA GLY A 416 13.46 8.64 8.73
C GLY A 416 14.91 8.56 8.27
N ILE A 417 15.44 7.34 8.28
CA ILE A 417 16.82 7.04 7.92
C ILE A 417 16.84 6.16 6.68
N ILE A 418 17.86 6.33 5.87
CA ILE A 418 18.22 5.40 4.81
C ILE A 418 19.59 4.85 5.11
N TYR A 419 19.68 3.54 5.24
CA TYR A 419 20.93 2.81 5.44
C TYR A 419 21.54 2.43 4.10
N ARG A 420 22.88 2.36 4.03
CA ARG A 420 23.63 1.84 2.90
C ARG A 420 24.37 0.59 3.31
N ILE A 421 24.14 -0.49 2.58
CA ILE A 421 24.83 -1.75 2.76
C ILE A 421 25.82 -1.93 1.62
N SER A 422 27.07 -2.16 1.97
CA SER A 422 28.19 -2.41 1.05
C SER A 422 28.92 -3.68 1.44
N TYR A 423 29.70 -4.22 0.49
CA TYR A 423 30.57 -5.36 0.72
C TYR A 423 32.01 -4.98 0.38
N LYS A 424 32.94 -5.29 1.28
CA LYS A 424 34.35 -5.21 1.01
C LYS A 424 34.93 -6.62 0.94
N LYS A 425 35.54 -6.93 -0.18
CA LYS A 425 36.39 -8.14 -0.31
C LYS A 425 37.54 -8.09 0.65
#